data_9abde7de8120d7890421c29ae646f530
#
_entry.id   9abde7de8120d7890421c29ae646f530
#
_cell.length_a   1.000
_cell.length_b   1.000
_cell.length_c   1.000
_cell.angle_alpha   90.00
_cell.angle_beta   90.00
_cell.angle_gamma   90.00
#
_symmetry.space_group_name_H-M   'P 1'
#
loop_
_entity.id
_entity.type
_entity.pdbx_description
1 polymer ?
#
loop_
_entity_poly.entity_id
_entity_poly.type
_entity_poly.pdbx_seq_one_letter_code
_entity_poly.pdbx_strand_id
1 'polypeptide(L)'
;MNRFALIGHPLGHSMSPLIHEKLFALSGLDNASYELIDIAPEDLENSRELLESLRGLNVTIPHKQGVISLVDELAESAQRYNSVNCINNYSGRLVGYNTDCDGFLRSAELLPIGGNVAILGCGGVGRMIAIEVARHGGNITLAVIPQDIKNAQLLMAEILAKCSGASVRIADISTLDGCYDLLINATPVGMYPKVDACAVSDTIIENSDSVFDVIYNPIETLLMKKARALGKTAIGGASMLVYQAVKAHEIWYGGSFKTEDVSKIITAVENAVESMNK
;
A
#
# COMPACT_ATOMS: atom_id res chain seq x y z
N MET A 1 -23.53 -17.32 -6.34
CA MET A 1 -22.51 -17.05 -5.34
C MET A 1 -21.57 -15.98 -5.91
N ASN A 2 -21.36 -14.88 -5.22
CA ASN A 2 -20.44 -13.84 -5.66
C ASN A 2 -19.02 -14.26 -5.27
N ARG A 3 -18.20 -14.60 -6.25
CA ARG A 3 -16.82 -15.02 -6.04
C ARG A 3 -15.88 -13.83 -6.20
N PHE A 4 -15.00 -13.66 -5.23
CA PHE A 4 -13.91 -12.67 -5.22
C PHE A 4 -12.60 -13.38 -4.99
N ALA A 5 -11.49 -12.76 -5.38
CA ALA A 5 -10.18 -13.35 -5.19
C ALA A 5 -9.08 -12.30 -4.99
N LEU A 6 -7.94 -12.77 -4.46
CA LEU A 6 -6.65 -12.13 -4.62
C LEU A 6 -5.82 -12.96 -5.60
N ILE A 7 -5.28 -12.32 -6.64
CA ILE A 7 -4.29 -12.93 -7.52
C ILE A 7 -2.89 -12.35 -7.26
N GLY A 8 -1.87 -13.20 -7.35
CA GLY A 8 -0.45 -12.84 -7.13
C GLY A 8 0.45 -14.06 -7.26
N HIS A 9 1.76 -13.91 -7.03
CA HIS A 9 2.71 -15.03 -7.04
C HIS A 9 4.03 -14.67 -6.31
N PRO A 10 4.56 -15.54 -5.42
CA PRO A 10 3.80 -16.59 -4.75
C PRO A 10 2.83 -15.99 -3.74
N LEU A 11 1.64 -16.56 -3.62
CA LEU A 11 0.68 -16.21 -2.59
C LEU A 11 0.94 -17.05 -1.34
N GLY A 12 1.71 -16.50 -0.41
CA GLY A 12 1.92 -17.07 0.91
C GLY A 12 0.75 -16.77 1.86
N HIS A 13 1.08 -16.45 3.12
CA HIS A 13 0.07 -16.03 4.11
C HIS A 13 -0.39 -14.61 3.81
N SER A 14 -1.66 -14.46 3.45
CA SER A 14 -2.29 -13.17 3.19
C SER A 14 -3.40 -12.87 4.21
N MET A 15 -3.46 -11.64 4.70
CA MET A 15 -4.55 -11.17 5.57
C MET A 15 -5.81 -10.80 4.78
N SER A 16 -5.74 -10.75 3.44
CA SER A 16 -6.90 -10.38 2.60
C SER A 16 -8.14 -11.22 2.85
N PRO A 17 -8.08 -12.56 2.95
CA PRO A 17 -9.27 -13.35 3.25
C PRO A 17 -9.96 -12.95 4.55
N LEU A 18 -9.20 -12.77 5.64
CA LEU A 18 -9.73 -12.33 6.93
C LEU A 18 -10.42 -10.96 6.85
N ILE A 19 -9.79 -10.01 6.14
CA ILE A 19 -10.31 -8.65 5.99
C ILE A 19 -11.61 -8.67 5.19
N HIS A 20 -11.61 -9.35 4.03
CA HIS A 20 -12.76 -9.39 3.13
C HIS A 20 -13.94 -10.16 3.73
N GLU A 21 -13.70 -11.25 4.48
CA GLU A 21 -14.74 -11.98 5.21
C GLU A 21 -15.48 -11.03 6.19
N LYS A 22 -14.73 -10.24 6.96
CA LYS A 22 -15.32 -9.27 7.88
C LYS A 22 -16.07 -8.15 7.17
N LEU A 23 -15.56 -7.66 6.04
CA LEU A 23 -16.23 -6.64 5.23
C LEU A 23 -17.50 -7.18 4.58
N PHE A 24 -17.52 -8.43 4.10
CA PHE A 24 -18.73 -9.07 3.60
C PHE A 24 -19.79 -9.19 4.70
N ALA A 25 -19.41 -9.64 5.89
CA ALA A 25 -20.33 -9.75 7.03
C ALA A 25 -20.95 -8.37 7.39
N LEU A 26 -20.14 -7.30 7.41
CA LEU A 26 -20.65 -5.94 7.66
C LEU A 26 -21.58 -5.44 6.55
N SER A 27 -21.40 -5.93 5.31
CA SER A 27 -22.23 -5.58 4.16
C SER A 27 -23.48 -6.44 4.02
N GLY A 28 -23.70 -7.44 4.90
CA GLY A 28 -24.81 -8.39 4.78
C GLY A 28 -24.71 -9.29 3.55
N LEU A 29 -23.51 -9.58 3.09
CA LEU A 29 -23.25 -10.37 1.88
C LEU A 29 -22.93 -11.83 2.22
N ASP A 30 -23.91 -12.56 2.73
CA ASP A 30 -23.76 -13.96 3.17
C ASP A 30 -23.41 -14.94 2.03
N ASN A 31 -23.60 -14.55 0.78
CA ASN A 31 -23.34 -15.36 -0.42
C ASN A 31 -22.04 -14.96 -1.15
N ALA A 32 -21.12 -14.29 -0.49
CA ALA A 32 -19.82 -13.93 -1.05
C ALA A 32 -18.73 -14.89 -0.54
N SER A 33 -17.74 -15.18 -1.40
CA SER A 33 -16.51 -15.90 -1.04
C SER A 33 -15.29 -15.14 -1.52
N TYR A 34 -14.20 -15.24 -0.77
CA TYR A 34 -12.91 -14.66 -1.13
C TYR A 34 -11.83 -15.72 -1.09
N GLU A 35 -11.15 -15.93 -2.21
CA GLU A 35 -10.15 -17.00 -2.38
C GLU A 35 -8.78 -16.42 -2.77
N LEU A 36 -7.72 -17.17 -2.52
CA LEU A 36 -6.37 -16.87 -3.00
C LEU A 36 -6.12 -17.70 -4.25
N ILE A 37 -5.78 -17.06 -5.37
CA ILE A 37 -5.47 -17.72 -6.63
C ILE A 37 -4.05 -17.37 -7.01
N ASP A 38 -3.16 -18.34 -6.85
CA ASP A 38 -1.75 -18.21 -7.22
C ASP A 38 -1.62 -18.38 -8.74
N ILE A 39 -1.11 -17.35 -9.43
CA ILE A 39 -0.89 -17.34 -10.88
C ILE A 39 0.57 -17.04 -11.12
N ALA A 40 1.30 -17.96 -11.76
CA ALA A 40 2.67 -17.70 -12.16
C ALA A 40 2.73 -16.55 -13.20
N PRO A 41 3.81 -15.75 -13.22
CA PRO A 41 3.92 -14.61 -14.15
C PRO A 41 3.70 -14.98 -15.62
N GLU A 42 4.17 -16.15 -16.05
CA GLU A 42 4.02 -16.68 -17.40
C GLU A 42 2.58 -17.08 -17.76
N ASP A 43 1.72 -17.32 -16.76
CA ASP A 43 0.33 -17.73 -16.96
C ASP A 43 -0.65 -16.54 -16.91
N LEU A 44 -0.17 -15.36 -16.51
CA LEU A 44 -1.04 -14.19 -16.33
C LEU A 44 -1.77 -13.81 -17.62
N GLU A 45 -1.10 -13.82 -18.77
CA GLU A 45 -1.69 -13.42 -20.05
C GLU A 45 -2.88 -14.32 -20.46
N ASN A 46 -2.91 -15.57 -19.99
CA ASN A 46 -3.95 -16.56 -20.26
C ASN A 46 -5.09 -16.55 -19.24
N SER A 47 -5.06 -15.64 -18.25
CA SER A 47 -6.00 -15.67 -17.12
C SER A 47 -7.27 -14.83 -17.35
N ARG A 48 -7.48 -14.23 -18.53
CA ARG A 48 -8.63 -13.35 -18.82
C ARG A 48 -9.98 -13.99 -18.49
N GLU A 49 -10.23 -15.23 -18.91
CA GLU A 49 -11.48 -15.95 -18.64
C GLU A 49 -11.70 -16.16 -17.13
N LEU A 50 -10.63 -16.45 -16.39
CA LEU A 50 -10.69 -16.55 -14.93
C LEU A 50 -11.12 -15.21 -14.32
N LEU A 51 -10.51 -14.09 -14.73
CA LEU A 51 -10.86 -12.75 -14.23
C LEU A 51 -12.32 -12.43 -14.50
N GLU A 52 -12.84 -12.77 -15.68
CA GLU A 52 -14.25 -12.56 -16.06
C GLU A 52 -15.22 -13.44 -15.26
N SER A 53 -14.76 -14.58 -14.74
CA SER A 53 -15.58 -15.48 -13.90
C SER A 53 -15.81 -14.95 -12.47
N LEU A 54 -15.01 -13.96 -12.04
CA LEU A 54 -15.06 -13.35 -10.72
C LEU A 54 -15.91 -12.08 -10.74
N ARG A 55 -16.62 -11.80 -9.64
CA ARG A 55 -17.38 -10.54 -9.48
C ARG A 55 -16.46 -9.34 -9.28
N GLY A 56 -15.32 -9.56 -8.67
CA GLY A 56 -14.26 -8.60 -8.45
C GLY A 56 -13.03 -9.27 -7.85
N LEU A 57 -11.89 -8.63 -7.95
CA LEU A 57 -10.65 -9.21 -7.43
C LEU A 57 -9.63 -8.14 -7.05
N ASN A 58 -8.75 -8.51 -6.12
CA ASN A 58 -7.53 -7.77 -5.84
C ASN A 58 -6.35 -8.38 -6.58
N VAL A 59 -5.35 -7.55 -6.84
CA VAL A 59 -4.12 -7.94 -7.53
C VAL A 59 -2.93 -7.51 -6.68
N THR A 60 -2.00 -8.45 -6.44
CA THR A 60 -0.76 -8.14 -5.73
C THR A 60 0.47 -8.47 -6.60
N ILE A 61 1.65 -8.35 -6.01
CA ILE A 61 2.93 -8.65 -6.65
C ILE A 61 2.90 -10.08 -7.24
N PRO A 62 3.43 -10.26 -8.47
CA PRO A 62 4.08 -9.26 -9.35
C PRO A 62 3.13 -8.64 -10.38
N HIS A 63 1.82 -8.92 -10.32
CA HIS A 63 0.86 -8.77 -11.41
C HIS A 63 0.27 -7.37 -11.58
N LYS A 64 0.47 -6.44 -10.63
CA LYS A 64 -0.18 -5.11 -10.63
C LYS A 64 0.00 -4.27 -11.91
N GLN A 65 1.11 -4.48 -12.64
CA GLN A 65 1.33 -3.84 -13.94
C GLN A 65 0.92 -4.75 -15.09
N GLY A 66 1.26 -6.03 -15.04
CA GLY A 66 0.95 -7.00 -16.10
C GLY A 66 -0.56 -7.13 -16.37
N VAL A 67 -1.39 -7.07 -15.32
CA VAL A 67 -2.84 -7.20 -15.45
C VAL A 67 -3.51 -6.03 -16.20
N ILE A 68 -2.79 -4.92 -16.43
CA ILE A 68 -3.30 -3.76 -17.18
C ILE A 68 -3.73 -4.16 -18.59
N SER A 69 -3.01 -5.08 -19.24
CA SER A 69 -3.35 -5.58 -20.58
C SER A 69 -4.60 -6.47 -20.61
N LEU A 70 -5.05 -6.93 -19.44
CA LEU A 70 -6.19 -7.82 -19.28
C LEU A 70 -7.49 -7.13 -18.83
N VAL A 71 -7.47 -5.81 -18.63
CA VAL A 71 -8.68 -5.05 -18.29
C VAL A 71 -9.14 -4.21 -19.49
N ASP A 72 -10.42 -3.91 -19.54
CA ASP A 72 -11.02 -3.14 -20.65
C ASP A 72 -10.88 -1.63 -20.44
N GLU A 73 -10.72 -1.22 -19.18
CA GLU A 73 -10.62 0.19 -18.81
C GLU A 73 -9.79 0.35 -17.53
N LEU A 74 -9.08 1.47 -17.46
CA LEU A 74 -8.40 1.91 -16.24
C LEU A 74 -9.12 3.12 -15.66
N ALA A 75 -9.50 3.04 -14.39
CA ALA A 75 -9.93 4.20 -13.63
C ALA A 75 -8.76 5.17 -13.40
N GLU A 76 -9.06 6.43 -13.10
CA GLU A 76 -8.05 7.48 -12.89
C GLU A 76 -6.96 7.07 -11.89
N SER A 77 -7.33 6.38 -10.79
CA SER A 77 -6.37 5.91 -9.79
C SER A 77 -5.37 4.91 -10.38
N ALA A 78 -5.83 3.97 -11.23
CA ALA A 78 -4.94 3.01 -11.87
C ALA A 78 -4.06 3.66 -12.94
N GLN A 79 -4.61 4.59 -13.74
CA GLN A 79 -3.86 5.35 -14.74
C GLN A 79 -2.74 6.18 -14.10
N ARG A 80 -3.04 6.84 -12.96
CA ARG A 80 -2.10 7.71 -12.23
C ARG A 80 -0.80 7.00 -11.87
N TYR A 81 -0.91 5.75 -11.41
CA TYR A 81 0.25 4.97 -10.95
C TYR A 81 0.71 3.91 -11.96
N ASN A 82 0.01 3.76 -13.09
CA ASN A 82 0.23 2.66 -14.02
C ASN A 82 0.28 1.30 -13.29
N SER A 83 -0.71 1.08 -12.42
CA SER A 83 -0.75 -0.06 -11.50
C SER A 83 -2.17 -0.35 -11.06
N VAL A 84 -2.60 -1.60 -11.18
CA VAL A 84 -3.92 -2.10 -10.78
C VAL A 84 -3.77 -3.05 -9.60
N ASN A 85 -4.46 -2.77 -8.49
CA ASN A 85 -4.56 -3.68 -7.35
C ASN A 85 -6.00 -4.10 -7.04
N CYS A 86 -6.98 -3.57 -7.76
CA CYS A 86 -8.38 -3.92 -7.63
C CYS A 86 -9.06 -3.90 -9.00
N ILE A 87 -9.84 -4.91 -9.30
CA ILE A 87 -10.63 -5.01 -10.53
C ILE A 87 -12.09 -5.20 -10.14
N ASN A 88 -12.98 -4.45 -10.78
CA ASN A 88 -14.41 -4.68 -10.73
C ASN A 88 -14.89 -5.24 -12.08
N ASN A 89 -15.71 -6.27 -12.01
CA ASN A 89 -16.33 -6.89 -13.19
C ASN A 89 -17.78 -6.40 -13.33
N TYR A 90 -17.99 -5.56 -14.33
CA TYR A 90 -19.32 -5.06 -14.70
C TYR A 90 -19.93 -5.94 -15.80
N SER A 91 -20.37 -7.14 -15.46
CA SER A 91 -21.01 -8.09 -16.40
C SER A 91 -20.12 -8.43 -17.60
N GLY A 92 -18.86 -8.75 -17.35
CA GLY A 92 -17.86 -9.11 -18.36
C GLY A 92 -16.93 -7.96 -18.74
N ARG A 93 -17.25 -6.69 -18.42
CA ARG A 93 -16.34 -5.56 -18.60
C ARG A 93 -15.48 -5.38 -17.35
N LEU A 94 -14.20 -5.56 -17.49
CA LEU A 94 -13.22 -5.45 -16.40
C LEU A 94 -12.69 -4.02 -16.32
N VAL A 95 -12.85 -3.37 -15.16
CA VAL A 95 -12.31 -2.04 -14.89
C VAL A 95 -11.27 -2.12 -13.79
N GLY A 96 -10.05 -1.67 -14.08
CA GLY A 96 -8.92 -1.67 -13.15
C GLY A 96 -8.83 -0.39 -12.32
N TYR A 97 -8.57 -0.54 -11.03
CA TYR A 97 -8.42 0.52 -10.03
C TYR A 97 -7.12 0.35 -9.26
N ASN A 98 -6.66 1.42 -8.62
CA ASN A 98 -5.65 1.35 -7.59
C ASN A 98 -6.23 1.88 -6.28
N THR A 99 -6.40 1.00 -5.29
CA THR A 99 -6.95 1.32 -3.97
C THR A 99 -5.85 1.47 -2.90
N ASP A 100 -4.58 1.19 -3.23
CA ASP A 100 -3.46 1.38 -2.29
C ASP A 100 -3.32 2.86 -1.90
N CYS A 101 -3.59 3.78 -2.85
CA CYS A 101 -3.55 5.21 -2.59
C CYS A 101 -4.63 5.63 -1.58
N ASP A 102 -5.85 5.11 -1.69
CA ASP A 102 -6.91 5.36 -0.71
C ASP A 102 -6.54 4.77 0.65
N GLY A 103 -5.92 3.58 0.66
CA GLY A 103 -5.39 2.95 1.86
C GLY A 103 -4.37 3.83 2.57
N PHE A 104 -3.39 4.35 1.83
CA PHE A 104 -2.39 5.25 2.37
C PHE A 104 -2.99 6.57 2.87
N LEU A 105 -3.77 7.26 2.04
CA LEU A 105 -4.33 8.58 2.38
C LEU A 105 -5.23 8.53 3.61
N ARG A 106 -6.10 7.51 3.73
CA ARG A 106 -6.95 7.33 4.92
C ARG A 106 -6.13 6.99 6.16
N SER A 107 -5.06 6.22 6.02
CA SER A 107 -4.17 5.88 7.15
C SER A 107 -3.31 7.05 7.59
N ALA A 108 -2.93 7.91 6.66
CA ALA A 108 -2.07 9.08 6.88
C ALA A 108 -2.87 10.39 7.08
N GLU A 109 -4.20 10.33 7.27
CA GLU A 109 -5.08 11.52 7.34
C GLU A 109 -4.62 12.58 8.34
N LEU A 110 -4.06 12.15 9.48
CA LEU A 110 -3.57 13.05 10.52
C LEU A 110 -2.06 13.33 10.43
N LEU A 111 -1.37 12.81 9.43
CA LEU A 111 0.06 13.00 9.24
C LEU A 111 0.34 14.17 8.28
N PRO A 112 1.44 14.89 8.47
CA PRO A 112 1.80 16.08 7.69
C PRO A 112 2.34 15.72 6.29
N ILE A 113 1.55 15.06 5.45
CA ILE A 113 1.98 14.63 4.10
C ILE A 113 2.30 15.81 3.16
N GLY A 114 1.81 17.01 3.46
CA GLY A 114 2.13 18.26 2.74
C GLY A 114 3.38 18.99 3.24
N GLY A 115 4.08 18.44 4.23
CA GLY A 115 5.30 19.01 4.81
C GLY A 115 6.60 18.54 4.15
N ASN A 116 7.70 18.56 4.91
CA ASN A 116 8.99 17.98 4.52
C ASN A 116 8.95 16.47 4.76
N VAL A 117 8.91 15.67 3.70
CA VAL A 117 8.71 14.23 3.80
C VAL A 117 9.91 13.46 3.29
N ALA A 118 10.50 12.61 4.14
CA ALA A 118 11.46 11.61 3.70
C ALA A 118 10.75 10.30 3.37
N ILE A 119 10.96 9.78 2.17
CA ILE A 119 10.43 8.50 1.72
C ILE A 119 11.59 7.54 1.49
N LEU A 120 11.64 6.48 2.28
CA LEU A 120 12.67 5.45 2.21
C LEU A 120 12.24 4.39 1.20
N GLY A 121 12.96 4.30 0.09
CA GLY A 121 12.67 3.38 -1.01
C GLY A 121 11.73 3.95 -2.09
N CYS A 122 11.93 3.49 -3.33
CA CYS A 122 11.19 3.92 -4.53
C CYS A 122 10.54 2.76 -5.30
N GLY A 123 10.25 1.64 -4.61
CA GLY A 123 9.46 0.54 -5.16
C GLY A 123 8.01 0.95 -5.45
N GLY A 124 7.16 0.03 -5.89
CA GLY A 124 5.79 0.33 -6.32
C GLY A 124 4.97 1.13 -5.30
N VAL A 125 5.02 0.77 -4.02
CA VAL A 125 4.33 1.50 -2.94
C VAL A 125 5.00 2.85 -2.68
N GLY A 126 6.33 2.89 -2.57
CA GLY A 126 7.08 4.14 -2.38
C GLY A 126 6.85 5.13 -3.52
N ARG A 127 6.78 4.65 -4.75
CA ARG A 127 6.42 5.47 -5.93
C ARG A 127 5.01 6.06 -5.81
N MET A 128 4.01 5.25 -5.46
CA MET A 128 2.64 5.73 -5.27
C MET A 128 2.57 6.78 -4.15
N ILE A 129 3.20 6.52 -3.00
CA ILE A 129 3.24 7.44 -1.88
C ILE A 129 3.93 8.77 -2.28
N ALA A 130 5.06 8.72 -3.00
CA ALA A 130 5.77 9.92 -3.43
C ALA A 130 4.92 10.80 -4.37
N ILE A 131 4.17 10.19 -5.27
CA ILE A 131 3.23 10.91 -6.15
C ILE A 131 2.13 11.58 -5.30
N GLU A 132 1.57 10.90 -4.30
CA GLU A 132 0.52 11.49 -3.45
C GLU A 132 1.06 12.59 -2.54
N VAL A 133 2.23 12.43 -1.94
CA VAL A 133 2.91 13.50 -1.18
C VAL A 133 3.12 14.74 -2.05
N ALA A 134 3.61 14.58 -3.29
CA ALA A 134 3.76 15.69 -4.23
C ALA A 134 2.42 16.37 -4.58
N ARG A 135 1.36 15.59 -4.78
CA ARG A 135 0.01 16.10 -5.05
C ARG A 135 -0.59 16.90 -3.90
N HIS A 136 -0.17 16.60 -2.68
CA HIS A 136 -0.55 17.33 -1.46
C HIS A 136 0.42 18.46 -1.10
N GLY A 137 1.35 18.80 -1.99
CA GLY A 137 2.27 19.92 -1.82
C GLY A 137 3.50 19.64 -0.94
N GLY A 138 3.76 18.38 -0.61
CA GLY A 138 4.91 18.00 0.21
C GLY A 138 6.24 18.16 -0.52
N ASN A 139 7.28 18.55 0.23
CA ASN A 139 8.67 18.55 -0.21
C ASN A 139 9.28 17.17 0.02
N ILE A 140 9.71 16.52 -1.03
CA ILE A 140 10.09 15.10 -0.98
C ILE A 140 11.60 14.92 -0.94
N THR A 141 12.09 14.11 -0.01
CA THR A 141 13.40 13.48 -0.07
C THR A 141 13.22 11.99 -0.36
N LEU A 142 13.57 11.54 -1.57
CA LEU A 142 13.63 10.11 -1.92
C LEU A 142 14.96 9.55 -1.43
N ALA A 143 14.94 8.82 -0.33
CA ALA A 143 16.12 8.19 0.25
C ALA A 143 16.21 6.73 -0.22
N VAL A 144 17.22 6.41 -1.00
CA VAL A 144 17.38 5.11 -1.65
C VAL A 144 18.80 4.57 -1.50
N ILE A 145 18.97 3.27 -1.66
CA ILE A 145 20.30 2.66 -1.78
C ILE A 145 20.93 3.03 -3.14
N PRO A 146 22.26 2.99 -3.28
CA PRO A 146 22.96 3.36 -4.53
C PRO A 146 22.43 2.64 -5.78
N GLN A 147 22.02 1.39 -5.65
CA GLN A 147 21.51 0.57 -6.75
C GLN A 147 20.16 1.11 -7.32
N ASP A 148 19.39 1.81 -6.49
CA ASP A 148 18.07 2.35 -6.85
C ASP A 148 18.08 3.83 -7.28
N ILE A 149 19.25 4.47 -7.32
CA ILE A 149 19.36 5.90 -7.72
C ILE A 149 18.75 6.14 -9.10
N LYS A 150 18.96 5.25 -10.06
CA LYS A 150 18.37 5.38 -11.41
C LYS A 150 16.83 5.33 -11.38
N ASN A 151 16.26 4.44 -10.58
CA ASN A 151 14.82 4.33 -10.40
C ASN A 151 14.26 5.59 -9.72
N ALA A 152 14.97 6.11 -8.71
CA ALA A 152 14.61 7.37 -8.02
C ALA A 152 14.67 8.58 -8.96
N GLN A 153 15.65 8.65 -9.89
CA GLN A 153 15.72 9.70 -10.92
C GLN A 153 14.52 9.63 -11.88
N LEU A 154 14.12 8.45 -12.32
CA LEU A 154 12.94 8.26 -13.16
C LEU A 154 11.67 8.70 -12.42
N LEU A 155 11.53 8.31 -11.16
CA LEU A 155 10.41 8.73 -10.32
C LEU A 155 10.39 10.24 -10.08
N MET A 156 11.53 10.86 -9.81
CA MET A 156 11.64 12.32 -9.68
C MET A 156 11.18 13.02 -10.97
N ALA A 157 11.65 12.56 -12.13
CA ALA A 157 11.24 13.13 -13.42
C ALA A 157 9.72 12.97 -13.65
N GLU A 158 9.16 11.83 -13.30
CA GLU A 158 7.72 11.57 -13.38
C GLU A 158 6.92 12.54 -12.49
N ILE A 159 7.34 12.71 -11.22
CA ILE A 159 6.68 13.60 -10.27
C ILE A 159 6.72 15.06 -10.78
N LEU A 160 7.89 15.53 -11.22
CA LEU A 160 8.03 16.89 -11.75
C LEU A 160 7.19 17.13 -13.01
N ALA A 161 6.98 16.10 -13.83
CA ALA A 161 6.13 16.21 -15.01
C ALA A 161 4.63 16.22 -14.68
N LYS A 162 4.21 15.51 -13.62
CA LYS A 162 2.80 15.32 -13.25
C LYS A 162 2.29 16.34 -12.22
N CYS A 163 3.17 16.84 -11.34
CA CYS A 163 2.82 17.69 -10.20
C CYS A 163 3.53 19.04 -10.33
N SER A 164 2.80 20.05 -10.81
CA SER A 164 3.34 21.40 -10.94
C SER A 164 3.77 21.95 -9.58
N GLY A 165 5.00 22.49 -9.51
CA GLY A 165 5.57 23.04 -8.28
C GLY A 165 6.11 22.00 -7.29
N ALA A 166 6.13 20.71 -7.64
CA ALA A 166 6.70 19.67 -6.80
C ALA A 166 8.20 19.91 -6.54
N SER A 167 8.63 19.66 -5.30
CA SER A 167 10.02 19.71 -4.86
C SER A 167 10.47 18.29 -4.50
N VAL A 168 11.46 17.77 -5.22
CA VAL A 168 11.98 16.42 -5.01
C VAL A 168 13.50 16.45 -5.01
N ARG A 169 14.12 15.88 -3.98
CA ARG A 169 15.56 15.57 -3.97
C ARG A 169 15.80 14.09 -3.76
N ILE A 170 16.92 13.58 -4.24
CA ILE A 170 17.35 12.20 -4.04
C ILE A 170 18.52 12.21 -3.05
N ALA A 171 18.51 11.27 -2.12
CA ALA A 171 19.56 11.07 -1.13
C ALA A 171 19.97 9.60 -1.03
N ASP A 172 21.20 9.34 -0.63
CA ASP A 172 21.60 7.99 -0.20
C ASP A 172 21.04 7.74 1.20
N ILE A 173 20.30 6.62 1.35
CA ILE A 173 19.65 6.27 2.62
C ILE A 173 20.65 6.08 3.76
N SER A 174 21.88 5.65 3.46
CA SER A 174 22.93 5.40 4.46
C SER A 174 23.53 6.67 5.04
N THR A 175 23.42 7.78 4.32
CA THR A 175 23.94 9.11 4.71
C THR A 175 22.85 10.15 4.78
N LEU A 176 21.59 9.71 4.92
CA LEU A 176 20.45 10.60 5.03
C LEU A 176 20.62 11.57 6.21
N ASP A 177 20.37 12.84 5.95
CA ASP A 177 20.44 13.93 6.90
C ASP A 177 19.20 14.84 6.82
N GLY A 178 19.07 15.76 7.76
CA GLY A 178 18.01 16.77 7.78
C GLY A 178 16.92 16.51 8.81
N CYS A 179 15.90 17.37 8.78
CA CYS A 179 14.72 17.30 9.63
C CYS A 179 13.47 17.10 8.76
N TYR A 180 12.55 16.29 9.23
CA TYR A 180 11.36 15.90 8.48
C TYR A 180 10.10 16.00 9.34
N ASP A 181 9.04 16.52 8.77
CA ASP A 181 7.71 16.49 9.40
C ASP A 181 7.17 15.06 9.38
N LEU A 182 7.53 14.28 8.34
CA LEU A 182 7.12 12.89 8.19
C LEU A 182 8.23 12.03 7.58
N LEU A 183 8.52 10.92 8.24
CA LEU A 183 9.40 9.86 7.74
C LEU A 183 8.55 8.65 7.33
N ILE A 184 8.66 8.22 6.08
CA ILE A 184 7.89 7.09 5.53
C ILE A 184 8.84 5.95 5.17
N ASN A 185 8.67 4.79 5.80
CA ASN A 185 9.37 3.57 5.38
C ASN A 185 8.53 2.82 4.33
N ALA A 186 9.00 2.82 3.08
CA ALA A 186 8.46 2.03 1.97
C ALA A 186 9.46 0.97 1.49
N THR A 187 10.40 0.57 2.34
CA THR A 187 11.36 -0.52 2.12
C THR A 187 10.90 -1.78 2.85
N PRO A 188 11.46 -2.96 2.53
CA PRO A 188 11.23 -4.17 3.32
C PRO A 188 12.09 -4.25 4.60
N VAL A 189 12.87 -3.19 4.94
CA VAL A 189 13.75 -3.21 6.13
C VAL A 189 12.92 -3.12 7.39
N GLY A 190 13.07 -4.11 8.28
CA GLY A 190 12.27 -4.25 9.50
C GLY A 190 11.07 -5.18 9.35
N MET A 191 10.81 -5.71 8.14
CA MET A 191 9.77 -6.71 7.89
C MET A 191 10.24 -8.10 8.34
N TYR A 192 9.28 -8.92 8.80
CA TYR A 192 9.53 -10.33 9.12
C TYR A 192 10.17 -11.06 7.94
N PRO A 193 11.18 -11.96 8.17
CA PRO A 193 11.71 -12.37 9.48
C PRO A 193 12.83 -11.47 10.07
N LYS A 194 13.28 -10.42 9.37
CA LYS A 194 14.39 -9.53 9.79
C LYS A 194 13.90 -8.32 10.58
N VAL A 195 13.18 -8.58 11.67
CA VAL A 195 12.46 -7.56 12.46
C VAL A 195 13.36 -6.59 13.25
N ASP A 196 14.63 -6.97 13.48
CA ASP A 196 15.60 -6.17 14.25
C ASP A 196 16.36 -5.12 13.40
N ALA A 197 15.96 -4.96 12.14
CA ALA A 197 16.58 -4.01 11.24
C ALA A 197 15.80 -2.67 11.22
N CYS A 198 16.54 -1.57 11.08
CA CYS A 198 15.99 -0.24 10.87
C CYS A 198 16.63 0.39 9.64
N ALA A 199 15.83 1.03 8.79
CA ALA A 199 16.29 1.55 7.51
C ALA A 199 17.12 2.84 7.63
N VAL A 200 17.06 3.53 8.77
CA VAL A 200 17.75 4.79 9.03
C VAL A 200 18.40 4.81 10.41
N SER A 201 19.32 5.76 10.64
CA SER A 201 19.95 6.01 11.94
C SER A 201 18.96 6.57 12.96
N ASP A 202 19.31 6.46 14.24
CA ASP A 202 18.51 7.02 15.33
C ASP A 202 18.40 8.55 15.19
N THR A 203 19.45 9.23 14.74
CA THR A 203 19.45 10.67 14.48
C THR A 203 18.34 11.10 13.51
N ILE A 204 18.08 10.33 12.45
CA ILE A 204 17.00 10.65 11.51
C ILE A 204 15.63 10.48 12.18
N ILE A 205 15.47 9.46 13.03
CA ILE A 205 14.23 9.27 13.79
C ILE A 205 14.04 10.41 14.79
N GLU A 206 15.11 10.83 15.47
CA GLU A 206 15.10 11.99 16.39
C GLU A 206 14.70 13.29 15.69
N ASN A 207 15.14 13.47 14.44
CA ASN A 207 14.89 14.64 13.62
C ASN A 207 13.61 14.54 12.75
N SER A 208 12.75 13.56 13.01
CA SER A 208 11.46 13.41 12.33
C SER A 208 10.32 13.60 13.33
N ASP A 209 9.27 14.34 12.99
CA ASP A 209 8.15 14.59 13.89
C ASP A 209 7.15 13.42 13.98
N SER A 210 7.00 12.71 12.87
CA SER A 210 6.11 11.55 12.77
C SER A 210 6.66 10.47 11.83
N VAL A 211 6.16 9.26 11.97
CA VAL A 211 6.58 8.09 11.18
C VAL A 211 5.37 7.37 10.60
N PHE A 212 5.46 6.99 9.33
CA PHE A 212 4.58 6.02 8.70
C PHE A 212 5.39 4.84 8.19
N ASP A 213 5.03 3.61 8.58
CA ASP A 213 5.70 2.41 8.09
C ASP A 213 4.70 1.55 7.30
N VAL A 214 4.98 1.28 6.02
CA VAL A 214 4.08 0.46 5.19
C VAL A 214 4.07 -1.01 5.59
N ILE A 215 5.02 -1.43 6.44
CA ILE A 215 5.11 -2.79 6.95
C ILE A 215 3.96 -3.05 7.93
N TYR A 216 3.27 -4.18 7.75
CA TYR A 216 2.23 -4.67 8.66
C TYR A 216 2.63 -5.96 9.40
N ASN A 217 3.75 -6.57 9.06
CA ASN A 217 4.31 -7.72 9.76
C ASN A 217 5.84 -7.54 9.95
N PRO A 218 6.30 -7.28 11.18
CA PRO A 218 5.55 -7.20 12.44
C PRO A 218 4.61 -5.99 12.49
N ILE A 219 3.64 -6.01 13.42
CA ILE A 219 2.72 -4.88 13.63
C ILE A 219 3.45 -3.64 14.11
N GLU A 220 4.49 -3.81 14.89
CA GLU A 220 5.34 -2.72 15.35
C GLU A 220 6.80 -3.01 14.97
N THR A 221 7.28 -2.32 13.94
CA THR A 221 8.68 -2.41 13.50
C THR A 221 9.64 -1.75 14.47
N LEU A 222 10.95 -2.04 14.35
CA LEU A 222 11.96 -1.37 15.16
C LEU A 222 11.94 0.15 14.96
N LEU A 223 11.69 0.63 13.73
CA LEU A 223 11.52 2.05 13.42
C LEU A 223 10.38 2.67 14.24
N MET A 224 9.21 2.03 14.27
CA MET A 224 8.05 2.50 15.02
C MET A 224 8.30 2.50 16.53
N LYS A 225 8.93 1.43 17.06
CA LYS A 225 9.30 1.33 18.48
C LYS A 225 10.19 2.50 18.91
N LYS A 226 11.22 2.80 18.14
CA LYS A 226 12.14 3.91 18.41
C LYS A 226 11.43 5.26 18.35
N ALA A 227 10.59 5.50 17.36
CA ALA A 227 9.81 6.73 17.24
C ALA A 227 8.86 6.93 18.42
N ARG A 228 8.13 5.89 18.83
CA ARG A 228 7.22 5.95 20.00
C ARG A 228 7.96 6.15 21.31
N ALA A 229 9.15 5.57 21.48
CA ALA A 229 9.99 5.80 22.66
C ALA A 229 10.41 7.27 22.80
N LEU A 230 10.45 8.01 21.69
CA LEU A 230 10.69 9.46 21.64
C LEU A 230 9.39 10.29 21.74
N GLY A 231 8.25 9.67 22.00
CA GLY A 231 6.94 10.33 22.09
C GLY A 231 6.35 10.76 20.75
N LYS A 232 6.87 10.24 19.64
CA LYS A 232 6.41 10.61 18.29
C LYS A 232 5.22 9.76 17.84
N THR A 233 4.40 10.33 16.96
CA THR A 233 3.34 9.56 16.28
C THR A 233 3.95 8.57 15.31
N ALA A 234 3.60 7.29 15.44
CA ALA A 234 4.04 6.25 14.51
C ALA A 234 2.86 5.37 14.11
N ILE A 235 2.57 5.32 12.81
CA ILE A 235 1.47 4.57 12.20
C ILE A 235 2.06 3.43 11.36
N GLY A 236 1.53 2.22 11.51
CA GLY A 236 1.95 1.03 10.76
C GLY A 236 1.03 0.68 9.59
N GLY A 237 1.49 -0.24 8.75
CA GLY A 237 0.84 -0.63 7.49
C GLY A 237 -0.48 -1.41 7.64
N ALA A 238 -0.83 -1.89 8.84
CA ALA A 238 -2.08 -2.64 9.03
C ALA A 238 -3.32 -1.81 8.67
N SER A 239 -3.34 -0.53 9.01
CA SER A 239 -4.44 0.38 8.63
C SER A 239 -4.53 0.55 7.11
N MET A 240 -3.39 0.76 6.44
CA MET A 240 -3.34 0.88 4.98
C MET A 240 -3.87 -0.40 4.30
N LEU A 241 -3.48 -1.58 4.81
CA LEU A 241 -3.94 -2.87 4.31
C LEU A 241 -5.45 -3.05 4.44
N VAL A 242 -6.06 -2.55 5.52
CA VAL A 242 -7.52 -2.63 5.70
C VAL A 242 -8.23 -1.57 4.85
N TYR A 243 -7.78 -0.32 4.84
CA TYR A 243 -8.46 0.73 4.09
C TYR A 243 -8.45 0.53 2.57
N GLN A 244 -7.39 -0.08 2.00
CA GLN A 244 -7.41 -0.44 0.57
C GLN A 244 -8.49 -1.50 0.27
N ALA A 245 -8.74 -2.43 1.19
CA ALA A 245 -9.80 -3.43 1.03
C ALA A 245 -11.20 -2.81 1.23
N VAL A 246 -11.35 -1.89 2.18
CA VAL A 246 -12.56 -1.08 2.32
C VAL A 246 -12.89 -0.38 1.01
N LYS A 247 -11.89 0.28 0.39
CA LYS A 247 -12.08 0.92 -0.91
C LYS A 247 -12.45 -0.05 -2.02
N ALA A 248 -11.88 -1.25 -2.04
CA ALA A 248 -12.28 -2.28 -2.99
C ALA A 248 -13.76 -2.65 -2.84
N HIS A 249 -14.28 -2.81 -1.61
CA HIS A 249 -15.70 -3.04 -1.36
C HIS A 249 -16.58 -1.87 -1.78
N GLU A 250 -16.15 -0.62 -1.55
CA GLU A 250 -16.86 0.57 -2.04
C GLU A 250 -16.99 0.55 -3.58
N ILE A 251 -15.96 0.08 -4.28
CA ILE A 251 -15.97 -0.07 -5.74
C ILE A 251 -16.89 -1.22 -6.18
N TRP A 252 -16.81 -2.37 -5.51
CA TRP A 252 -17.57 -3.57 -5.91
C TRP A 252 -19.07 -3.46 -5.63
N TYR A 253 -19.47 -2.75 -4.56
CA TYR A 253 -20.84 -2.72 -4.04
C TYR A 253 -21.42 -1.31 -3.86
N GLY A 254 -20.61 -0.25 -3.94
CA GLY A 254 -21.08 1.13 -3.75
C GLY A 254 -21.46 1.48 -2.31
N GLY A 255 -21.02 0.67 -1.34
CA GLY A 255 -21.31 0.89 0.09
C GLY A 255 -20.31 1.82 0.77
N SER A 256 -20.56 2.10 2.04
CA SER A 256 -19.64 2.78 2.94
C SER A 256 -19.58 2.07 4.29
N PHE A 257 -18.44 2.20 4.98
CA PHE A 257 -18.22 1.57 6.28
C PHE A 257 -17.99 2.63 7.35
N LYS A 258 -18.54 2.40 8.55
CA LYS A 258 -18.29 3.28 9.69
C LYS A 258 -16.85 3.12 10.17
N THR A 259 -16.22 4.22 10.55
CA THR A 259 -14.84 4.23 11.06
C THR A 259 -14.65 3.25 12.24
N GLU A 260 -15.62 3.17 13.12
CA GLU A 260 -15.60 2.26 14.28
C GLU A 260 -15.53 0.79 13.86
N ASP A 261 -16.25 0.39 12.81
CA ASP A 261 -16.24 -1.00 12.33
C ASP A 261 -14.95 -1.31 11.58
N VAL A 262 -14.42 -0.35 10.81
CA VAL A 262 -13.10 -0.47 10.18
C VAL A 262 -12.00 -0.60 11.23
N SER A 263 -12.05 0.17 12.32
CA SER A 263 -11.09 0.07 13.44
C SER A 263 -11.09 -1.31 14.08
N LYS A 264 -12.26 -1.96 14.22
CA LYS A 264 -12.35 -3.34 14.71
C LYS A 264 -11.67 -4.34 13.77
N ILE A 265 -11.77 -4.11 12.45
CA ILE A 265 -11.09 -4.96 11.46
C ILE A 265 -9.58 -4.76 11.55
N ILE A 266 -9.09 -3.52 11.69
CA ILE A 266 -7.66 -3.23 11.87
C ILE A 266 -7.13 -4.00 13.09
N THR A 267 -7.80 -3.87 14.25
CA THR A 267 -7.41 -4.60 15.47
C THR A 267 -7.43 -6.13 15.27
N ALA A 268 -8.40 -6.65 14.52
CA ALA A 268 -8.44 -8.08 14.22
C ALA A 268 -7.27 -8.55 13.36
N VAL A 269 -6.83 -7.73 12.40
CA VAL A 269 -5.64 -7.99 11.56
C VAL A 269 -4.38 -7.94 12.42
N GLU A 270 -4.24 -6.94 13.27
CA GLU A 270 -3.11 -6.81 14.20
C GLU A 270 -2.96 -8.05 15.08
N ASN A 271 -4.06 -8.47 15.71
CA ASN A 271 -4.07 -9.68 16.58
C ASN A 271 -3.72 -10.95 15.77
N ALA A 272 -4.20 -11.08 14.54
CA ALA A 272 -3.92 -12.23 13.70
C ALA A 272 -2.42 -12.29 13.32
N VAL A 273 -1.82 -11.16 12.93
CA VAL A 273 -0.39 -11.07 12.61
C VAL A 273 0.49 -11.38 13.83
N GLU A 274 0.15 -10.86 15.01
CA GLU A 274 0.87 -11.18 16.26
C GLU A 274 0.80 -12.66 16.61
N SER A 275 -0.33 -13.31 16.29
CA SER A 275 -0.51 -14.74 16.55
C SER A 275 0.29 -15.63 15.59
N MET A 276 0.55 -15.15 14.37
CA MET A 276 1.37 -15.87 13.37
C MET A 276 2.85 -15.87 13.72
N ASN A 277 3.31 -14.90 14.50
CA ASN A 277 4.73 -14.72 14.86
C ASN A 277 5.10 -15.36 16.22
N LYS A 278 4.15 -16.01 16.88
CA LYS A 278 4.34 -16.78 18.13
C LYS A 278 4.57 -18.26 17.84
#